data_04febd65a05fb99f5812f8efd5bf9f60
#
_entry.id   04febd65a05fb99f5812f8efd5bf9f60
#
_cell.length_a   1.000
_cell.length_b   1.000
_cell.length_c   1.000
_cell.angle_alpha   90.00
_cell.angle_beta   90.00
_cell.angle_gamma   90.00
#
_symmetry.space_group_name_H-M   'P 1'
#
loop_
_entity.id
_entity.type
_entity.pdbx_description
1 polymer ?
#
loop_
_entity_poly.entity_id
_entity_poly.type
_entity_poly.pdbx_seq_one_letter_code
_entity_poly.pdbx_strand_id
1 'polypeptide(L)'
;MKVNGTEHHLSVEPRLLLVHMLRENLDLTGTHVGCDTTNCGCCTVILNGNSVKSCTVFAVQADKGEILTIEGLSKEDDELHPLQRAFWENHGLQCGFCTPGFIMQSYWLLKNNPNPTEEQIRHGLAGNLCRCTGYQNILKSVQEAAREFAQKTTPIAT
;
A
#
# COMPACT_ATOMS: atom_id res chain seq x y z
N MET A 1 -10.24 -3.77 16.19
CA MET A 1 -9.89 -3.13 14.92
C MET A 1 -10.31 -4.01 13.75
N LYS A 2 -10.49 -3.42 12.59
CA LYS A 2 -10.84 -4.14 11.36
C LYS A 2 -9.62 -4.17 10.42
N VAL A 3 -9.19 -5.36 9.99
CA VAL A 3 -8.04 -5.52 9.08
C VAL A 3 -8.50 -6.27 7.83
N ASN A 4 -8.32 -5.69 6.66
CA ASN A 4 -8.75 -6.25 5.37
C ASN A 4 -10.23 -6.71 5.37
N GLY A 5 -11.09 -5.94 5.99
CA GLY A 5 -12.52 -6.26 6.09
C GLY A 5 -12.91 -7.18 7.25
N THR A 6 -11.97 -7.85 7.91
CA THR A 6 -12.21 -8.78 9.02
C THR A 6 -11.98 -8.11 10.37
N GLU A 7 -12.88 -8.35 11.32
CA GLU A 7 -12.76 -7.82 12.69
C GLU A 7 -11.82 -8.69 13.53
N HIS A 8 -10.89 -8.04 14.23
CA HIS A 8 -9.91 -8.69 15.09
C HIS A 8 -9.93 -8.09 16.50
N HIS A 9 -9.89 -8.99 17.50
CA HIS A 9 -9.78 -8.66 18.92
C HIS A 9 -8.49 -9.27 19.44
N LEU A 10 -7.50 -8.40 19.73
CA LEU A 10 -6.17 -8.82 20.16
C LEU A 10 -5.80 -8.14 21.49
N SER A 11 -5.16 -8.89 22.37
CA SER A 11 -4.48 -8.33 23.54
C SER A 11 -3.01 -8.19 23.20
N VAL A 12 -2.51 -6.96 23.19
CA VAL A 12 -1.13 -6.64 22.77
C VAL A 12 -0.44 -5.74 23.80
N GLU A 13 0.89 -5.79 23.82
CA GLU A 13 1.66 -4.84 24.63
C GLU A 13 1.47 -3.41 24.09
N PRO A 14 1.33 -2.38 24.97
CA PRO A 14 1.11 -0.99 24.53
C PRO A 14 2.18 -0.43 23.59
N ARG A 15 3.41 -0.94 23.68
CA ARG A 15 4.54 -0.52 22.83
C ARG A 15 4.69 -1.32 21.53
N LEU A 16 3.83 -2.31 21.27
CA LEU A 16 3.90 -3.09 20.04
C LEU A 16 3.61 -2.20 18.83
N LEU A 17 4.51 -2.22 17.83
CA LEU A 17 4.32 -1.50 16.60
C LEU A 17 3.28 -2.18 15.72
N LEU A 18 2.51 -1.39 14.98
CA LEU A 18 1.47 -1.89 14.08
C LEU A 18 2.02 -2.91 13.07
N VAL A 19 3.22 -2.65 12.50
CA VAL A 19 3.85 -3.58 11.56
C VAL A 19 4.11 -4.96 12.17
N HIS A 20 4.54 -5.03 13.42
CA HIS A 20 4.78 -6.30 14.10
C HIS A 20 3.47 -7.00 14.43
N MET A 21 2.46 -6.27 14.88
CA MET A 21 1.13 -6.84 15.09
C MET A 21 0.57 -7.47 13.81
N LEU A 22 0.65 -6.77 12.67
CA LEU A 22 0.19 -7.30 11.38
C LEU A 22 0.93 -8.57 10.99
N ARG A 23 2.25 -8.59 11.12
CA ARG A 23 3.10 -9.71 10.69
C ARG A 23 3.09 -10.90 11.63
N GLU A 24 3.13 -10.66 12.93
CA GLU A 24 3.41 -11.69 13.94
C GLU A 24 2.15 -12.20 14.65
N ASN A 25 1.12 -11.33 14.79
CA ASN A 25 -0.14 -11.73 15.43
C ASN A 25 -1.23 -12.10 14.42
N LEU A 26 -1.20 -11.50 13.20
CA LEU A 26 -2.20 -11.75 12.16
C LEU A 26 -1.65 -12.51 10.96
N ASP A 27 -0.36 -12.84 10.94
CA ASP A 27 0.34 -13.54 9.85
C ASP A 27 0.22 -12.84 8.47
N LEU A 28 -0.01 -11.51 8.48
CA LEU A 28 -0.05 -10.68 7.28
C LEU A 28 1.36 -10.19 6.94
N THR A 29 2.14 -11.08 6.32
CA THR A 29 3.58 -10.89 6.11
C THR A 29 3.94 -10.04 4.89
N GLY A 30 2.98 -9.67 4.04
CA GLY A 30 3.19 -8.81 2.87
C GLY A 30 3.57 -7.37 3.23
N THR A 31 3.28 -6.90 4.44
CA THR A 31 3.81 -5.63 4.96
C THR A 31 5.25 -5.83 5.43
N HIS A 32 6.24 -5.32 4.69
CA HIS A 32 7.66 -5.58 4.94
C HIS A 32 8.31 -4.55 5.87
N VAL A 33 9.38 -4.95 6.58
CA VAL A 33 10.22 -4.08 7.39
C VAL A 33 11.60 -3.97 6.73
N GLY A 34 11.87 -2.84 6.05
CA GLY A 34 13.13 -2.63 5.31
C GLY A 34 14.10 -1.65 5.98
N CYS A 35 13.72 -1.02 7.09
CA CYS A 35 14.57 -0.14 7.89
C CYS A 35 14.04 -0.03 9.33
N ASP A 36 14.83 0.64 10.18
CA ASP A 36 14.47 1.04 11.55
C ASP A 36 14.34 2.57 11.72
N THR A 37 14.37 3.31 10.60
CA THR A 37 14.49 4.78 10.55
C THR A 37 13.31 5.48 9.90
N THR A 38 12.22 4.77 9.61
CA THR A 38 10.98 5.31 9.00
C THR A 38 11.15 5.81 7.54
N ASN A 39 12.31 5.61 6.92
CA ASN A 39 12.62 6.21 5.63
C ASN A 39 12.18 5.36 4.43
N CYS A 40 12.22 4.01 4.53
CA CYS A 40 12.12 3.16 3.34
C CYS A 40 10.71 3.00 2.76
N GLY A 41 9.66 3.15 3.55
CA GLY A 41 8.26 3.02 3.10
C GLY A 41 7.79 1.60 2.78
N CYS A 42 8.60 0.55 2.98
CA CYS A 42 8.18 -0.85 2.73
C CYS A 42 7.01 -1.30 3.62
N CYS A 43 6.84 -0.66 4.77
CA CYS A 43 5.80 -0.95 5.75
C CYS A 43 4.53 -0.10 5.55
N THR A 44 4.36 0.56 4.42
CA THR A 44 3.18 1.40 4.17
C THR A 44 1.90 0.56 4.15
N VAL A 45 0.92 0.99 4.92
CA VAL A 45 -0.46 0.47 4.96
C VAL A 45 -1.44 1.63 4.90
N ILE A 46 -2.73 1.35 4.71
CA ILE A 46 -3.77 2.36 4.84
C ILE A 46 -4.43 2.19 6.20
N LEU A 47 -4.41 3.24 7.01
CA LEU A 47 -5.08 3.29 8.30
C LEU A 47 -6.12 4.42 8.28
N ASN A 48 -7.39 4.08 8.45
CA ASN A 48 -8.50 5.02 8.43
C ASN A 48 -8.50 5.91 7.17
N GLY A 49 -8.20 5.31 6.01
CA GLY A 49 -8.15 6.00 4.71
C GLY A 49 -6.86 6.76 4.41
N ASN A 50 -5.90 6.82 5.34
CA ASN A 50 -4.62 7.52 5.15
C ASN A 50 -3.45 6.53 4.99
N SER A 51 -2.50 6.84 4.10
CA SER A 51 -1.26 6.07 4.02
C SER A 51 -0.36 6.38 5.21
N VAL A 52 0.06 5.34 5.93
CA VAL A 52 0.94 5.46 7.09
C VAL A 52 2.08 4.45 7.02
N LYS A 53 3.21 4.77 7.61
CA LYS A 53 4.30 3.82 7.81
C LYS A 53 4.05 3.07 9.12
N SER A 54 3.58 1.85 9.03
CA SER A 54 3.15 1.06 10.20
C SER A 54 4.26 0.80 11.24
N CYS A 55 5.53 1.00 10.86
CA CYS A 55 6.67 0.95 11.80
C CYS A 55 6.77 2.17 12.73
N THR A 56 5.89 3.18 12.60
CA THR A 56 5.84 4.37 13.46
C THR A 56 4.51 4.54 14.18
N VAL A 57 3.62 3.58 14.04
CA VAL A 57 2.31 3.55 14.68
C VAL A 57 2.31 2.43 15.71
N PHE A 58 1.91 2.72 16.94
CA PHE A 58 1.65 1.67 17.93
C PHE A 58 0.34 0.95 17.60
N ALA A 59 0.30 -0.37 17.78
CA ALA A 59 -0.90 -1.17 17.50
C ALA A 59 -2.14 -0.65 18.28
N VAL A 60 -1.94 -0.19 19.49
CA VAL A 60 -3.00 0.39 20.34
C VAL A 60 -3.57 1.71 19.79
N GLN A 61 -2.81 2.46 18.96
CA GLN A 61 -3.30 3.66 18.29
C GLN A 61 -4.27 3.35 17.13
N ALA A 62 -4.21 2.13 16.62
CA ALA A 62 -5.11 1.64 15.59
C ALA A 62 -6.38 0.94 16.16
N ASP A 63 -6.59 1.01 17.50
CA ASP A 63 -7.81 0.45 18.10
C ASP A 63 -9.06 1.07 17.49
N LYS A 64 -10.07 0.22 17.21
CA LYS A 64 -11.32 0.57 16.51
C LYS A 64 -11.11 1.16 15.09
N GLY A 65 -9.87 1.21 14.61
CA GLY A 65 -9.53 1.67 13.26
C GLY A 65 -9.77 0.59 12.21
N GLU A 66 -9.77 1.04 10.95
CA GLU A 66 -9.79 0.20 9.75
C GLU A 66 -8.42 0.24 9.07
N ILE A 67 -7.86 -0.96 8.84
CA ILE A 67 -6.54 -1.13 8.25
C ILE A 67 -6.70 -1.92 6.95
N LEU A 68 -6.08 -1.42 5.87
CA LEU A 68 -5.93 -2.15 4.63
C LEU A 68 -4.44 -2.40 4.37
N THR A 69 -4.07 -3.66 4.18
CA THR A 69 -2.73 -4.09 3.80
C THR A 69 -2.72 -4.57 2.34
N ILE A 70 -1.54 -4.95 1.84
CA ILE A 70 -1.38 -5.43 0.46
C ILE A 70 -2.23 -6.69 0.18
N GLU A 71 -2.40 -7.54 1.18
CA GLU A 71 -3.21 -8.76 1.08
C GLU A 71 -4.70 -8.46 0.86
N GLY A 72 -5.18 -7.34 1.37
CA GLY A 72 -6.58 -6.93 1.21
C GLY A 72 -6.89 -6.21 -0.09
N LEU A 73 -5.92 -6.00 -1.00
CA LEU A 73 -6.18 -5.36 -2.29
C LEU A 73 -6.74 -6.33 -3.33
N SER A 74 -6.32 -7.59 -3.31
CA SER A 74 -6.83 -8.63 -4.22
C SER A 74 -8.23 -9.02 -3.78
N LYS A 75 -9.08 -9.38 -4.74
CA LYS A 75 -10.40 -9.94 -4.48
C LYS A 75 -10.31 -11.45 -4.19
N GLU A 76 -11.39 -12.02 -3.64
CA GLU A 76 -11.48 -13.46 -3.30
C GLU A 76 -11.29 -14.39 -4.51
N ASP A 77 -11.52 -13.91 -5.74
CA ASP A 77 -11.39 -14.67 -6.99
C ASP A 77 -9.95 -14.65 -7.58
N ASP A 78 -8.90 -14.36 -6.79
CA ASP A 78 -7.51 -14.22 -7.23
C ASP A 78 -7.29 -13.14 -8.31
N GLU A 79 -8.28 -12.27 -8.55
CA GLU A 79 -8.12 -11.16 -9.48
C GLU A 79 -7.19 -10.09 -8.88
N LEU A 80 -6.06 -9.87 -9.53
CA LEU A 80 -5.13 -8.84 -9.12
C LEU A 80 -5.77 -7.44 -9.19
N HIS A 81 -5.57 -6.66 -8.15
CA HIS A 81 -5.94 -5.24 -8.19
C HIS A 81 -5.20 -4.54 -9.37
N PRO A 82 -5.79 -3.55 -10.06
CA PRO A 82 -5.15 -2.86 -11.20
C PRO A 82 -3.71 -2.40 -10.94
N LEU A 83 -3.41 -1.92 -9.74
CA LEU A 83 -2.04 -1.58 -9.34
C LEU A 83 -1.12 -2.79 -9.31
N GLN A 84 -1.54 -3.91 -8.75
CA GLN A 84 -0.73 -5.13 -8.69
C GLN A 84 -0.44 -5.64 -10.11
N ARG A 85 -1.45 -5.68 -10.97
CA ARG A 85 -1.33 -6.06 -12.38
C ARG A 85 -0.38 -5.10 -13.12
N ALA A 86 -0.57 -3.79 -13.00
CA ALA A 86 0.29 -2.81 -13.65
C ALA A 86 1.76 -2.92 -13.24
N PHE A 87 2.05 -3.19 -11.95
CA PHE A 87 3.41 -3.46 -11.48
C PHE A 87 4.00 -4.72 -12.08
N TRP A 88 3.20 -5.75 -12.26
CA TRP A 88 3.60 -7.01 -12.91
C TRP A 88 3.91 -6.79 -14.40
N GLU A 89 2.96 -6.23 -15.16
CA GLU A 89 3.04 -6.07 -16.61
C GLU A 89 4.10 -5.07 -17.06
N ASN A 90 4.32 -3.99 -16.30
CA ASN A 90 5.31 -2.97 -16.60
C ASN A 90 6.66 -3.19 -15.91
N HIS A 91 6.88 -4.37 -15.31
CA HIS A 91 8.13 -4.68 -14.61
C HIS A 91 8.48 -3.63 -13.53
N GLY A 92 7.48 -3.15 -12.79
CA GLY A 92 7.64 -2.21 -11.69
C GLY A 92 8.30 -2.79 -10.44
N LEU A 93 8.80 -4.02 -10.54
CA LEU A 93 9.46 -4.75 -9.47
C LEU A 93 10.64 -5.57 -10.01
N GLN A 94 11.61 -5.88 -9.12
CA GLN A 94 12.68 -6.85 -9.35
C GLN A 94 12.74 -7.82 -8.19
N CYS A 95 13.39 -7.47 -7.06
CA CYS A 95 13.42 -8.35 -5.88
C CYS A 95 12.05 -8.46 -5.16
N GLY A 96 11.12 -7.54 -5.39
CA GLY A 96 9.77 -7.54 -4.81
C GLY A 96 9.67 -6.94 -3.41
N PHE A 97 10.78 -6.71 -2.70
CA PHE A 97 10.76 -6.34 -1.28
C PHE A 97 10.05 -5.00 -1.00
N CYS A 98 10.26 -3.98 -1.82
CA CYS A 98 9.63 -2.67 -1.65
C CYS A 98 8.23 -2.59 -2.28
N THR A 99 7.87 -3.57 -3.11
CA THR A 99 6.68 -3.54 -3.97
C THR A 99 5.37 -3.36 -3.21
N PRO A 100 5.10 -4.07 -2.09
CA PRO A 100 3.88 -3.86 -1.32
C PRO A 100 3.73 -2.42 -0.84
N GLY A 101 4.80 -1.84 -0.30
CA GLY A 101 4.78 -0.45 0.16
C GLY A 101 4.52 0.56 -0.96
N PHE A 102 5.11 0.36 -2.15
CA PHE A 102 4.84 1.21 -3.32
C PHE A 102 3.39 1.07 -3.80
N ILE A 103 2.86 -0.15 -3.85
CA ILE A 103 1.48 -0.39 -4.26
C ILE A 103 0.51 0.29 -3.29
N MET A 104 0.71 0.14 -1.97
CA MET A 104 -0.16 0.76 -0.96
C MET A 104 -0.10 2.30 -1.02
N GLN A 105 1.10 2.87 -1.19
CA GLN A 105 1.25 4.32 -1.36
C GLN A 105 0.60 4.81 -2.66
N SER A 106 0.76 4.06 -3.75
CA SER A 106 0.12 4.38 -5.04
C SER A 106 -1.41 4.26 -4.95
N TYR A 107 -1.92 3.26 -4.23
CA TYR A 107 -3.35 3.12 -3.97
C TYR A 107 -3.92 4.37 -3.29
N TRP A 108 -3.27 4.84 -2.22
CA TRP A 108 -3.67 6.06 -1.55
C TRP A 108 -3.61 7.29 -2.47
N LEU A 109 -2.53 7.42 -3.24
CA LEU A 109 -2.35 8.52 -4.19
C LEU A 109 -3.49 8.56 -5.21
N LEU A 110 -3.78 7.43 -5.86
CA LEU A 110 -4.81 7.34 -6.90
C LEU A 110 -6.24 7.47 -6.35
N LYS A 111 -6.47 7.08 -5.12
CA LYS A 111 -7.75 7.33 -4.43
C LYS A 111 -8.01 8.82 -4.22
N ASN A 112 -6.96 9.60 -3.91
CA ASN A 112 -7.07 11.04 -3.66
C ASN A 112 -6.87 11.89 -4.93
N ASN A 113 -6.15 11.37 -5.92
CA ASN A 113 -5.94 12.00 -7.21
C ASN A 113 -5.94 10.91 -8.29
N PRO A 114 -7.09 10.63 -8.93
CA PRO A 114 -7.21 9.55 -9.92
C PRO A 114 -6.45 9.79 -11.23
N ASN A 115 -6.06 11.03 -11.52
CA ASN A 115 -5.36 11.40 -12.75
C ASN A 115 -4.11 12.26 -12.45
N PRO A 116 -3.11 11.70 -11.74
CA PRO A 116 -1.92 12.46 -11.35
C PRO A 116 -0.99 12.69 -12.54
N THR A 117 -0.32 13.85 -12.56
CA THR A 117 0.83 14.07 -13.44
C THR A 117 2.02 13.22 -12.99
N GLU A 118 3.00 13.01 -13.89
CA GLU A 118 4.23 12.29 -13.54
C GLU A 118 4.95 12.91 -12.34
N GLU A 119 5.00 14.23 -12.28
CA GLU A 119 5.60 14.96 -11.15
C GLU A 119 4.86 14.68 -9.83
N GLN A 120 3.52 14.66 -9.86
CA GLN A 120 2.71 14.32 -8.70
C GLN A 120 2.91 12.86 -8.25
N ILE A 121 3.10 11.93 -9.19
CA ILE A 121 3.45 10.55 -8.87
C ILE A 121 4.83 10.50 -8.20
N ARG A 122 5.84 11.14 -8.79
CA ARG A 122 7.20 11.20 -8.20
C ARG A 122 7.19 11.75 -6.78
N HIS A 123 6.49 12.86 -6.58
CA HIS A 123 6.36 13.47 -5.27
C HIS A 123 5.59 12.58 -4.29
N GLY A 124 4.47 12.01 -4.72
CA GLY A 124 3.64 11.12 -3.88
C GLY A 124 4.35 9.84 -3.45
N LEU A 125 5.33 9.38 -4.22
CA LEU A 125 6.14 8.19 -3.93
C LEU A 125 7.50 8.51 -3.27
N ALA A 126 7.84 9.76 -3.03
CA ALA A 126 9.15 10.16 -2.48
C ALA A 126 9.49 9.52 -1.12
N GLY A 127 8.47 9.11 -0.37
CA GLY A 127 8.62 8.40 0.91
C GLY A 127 8.87 6.89 0.79
N ASN A 128 9.00 6.33 -0.43
CA ASN A 128 9.22 4.92 -0.67
C ASN A 128 10.53 4.71 -1.45
N LEU A 129 11.39 3.81 -0.96
CA LEU A 129 12.71 3.55 -1.53
C LEU A 129 12.75 2.21 -2.25
N CYS A 130 13.34 2.20 -3.44
CA CYS A 130 13.68 1.01 -4.19
C CYS A 130 15.17 1.01 -4.56
N ARG A 131 15.87 -0.10 -4.28
CA ARG A 131 17.30 -0.23 -4.60
C ARG A 131 17.54 -0.86 -5.98
N CYS A 132 16.52 -1.45 -6.59
CA CYS A 132 16.67 -2.31 -7.76
C CYS A 132 16.29 -1.63 -9.08
N THR A 133 15.10 -0.99 -9.13
CA THR A 133 14.39 -0.65 -10.38
C THR A 133 14.83 0.66 -11.04
N GLY A 134 15.50 1.55 -10.30
CA GLY A 134 15.74 2.92 -10.77
C GLY A 134 14.47 3.76 -10.93
N TYR A 135 13.32 3.30 -10.40
CA TYR A 135 12.02 3.97 -10.31
C TYR A 135 11.24 4.14 -11.62
N GLN A 136 11.85 4.09 -12.80
CA GLN A 136 11.17 4.37 -14.08
C GLN A 136 9.97 3.44 -14.33
N ASN A 137 10.17 2.13 -14.14
CA ASN A 137 9.09 1.17 -14.34
C ASN A 137 8.03 1.25 -13.24
N ILE A 138 8.39 1.67 -12.02
CA ILE A 138 7.43 1.96 -10.96
C ILE A 138 6.51 3.11 -11.37
N LEU A 139 7.09 4.22 -11.86
CA LEU A 139 6.31 5.36 -12.36
C LEU A 139 5.37 4.96 -13.49
N LYS A 140 5.88 4.20 -14.47
CA LYS A 140 5.08 3.68 -15.59
C LYS A 140 3.93 2.81 -15.08
N SER A 141 4.17 1.96 -14.10
CA SER A 141 3.14 1.10 -13.49
C SER A 141 2.02 1.92 -12.85
N VAL A 142 2.38 2.98 -12.13
CA VAL A 142 1.37 3.86 -11.50
C VAL A 142 0.61 4.67 -12.54
N GLN A 143 1.27 5.16 -13.59
CA GLN A 143 0.61 5.85 -14.70
C GLN A 143 -0.39 4.94 -15.42
N GLU A 144 -0.04 3.67 -15.65
CA GLU A 144 -0.93 2.71 -16.29
C GLU A 144 -2.15 2.39 -15.40
N ALA A 145 -1.92 2.13 -14.11
CA ALA A 145 -3.01 1.93 -13.17
C ALA A 145 -3.93 3.16 -13.07
N ALA A 146 -3.40 4.37 -13.13
CA ALA A 146 -4.18 5.60 -13.10
C ALA A 146 -5.18 5.69 -14.26
N ARG A 147 -4.84 5.21 -15.45
CA ARG A 147 -5.75 5.17 -16.60
C ARG A 147 -6.99 4.32 -16.33
N GLU A 148 -6.82 3.18 -15.66
CA GLU A 148 -7.96 2.34 -15.26
C GLU A 148 -8.80 2.97 -14.15
N PHE A 149 -8.16 3.64 -13.20
CA PHE A 149 -8.85 4.39 -12.15
C PHE A 149 -9.71 5.50 -12.73
N ALA A 150 -9.18 6.27 -13.68
CA ALA A 150 -9.92 7.33 -14.36
C ALA A 150 -11.13 6.80 -15.14
N GLN A 151 -11.01 5.67 -15.83
CA GLN A 151 -12.10 5.05 -16.60
C GLN A 151 -13.25 4.57 -15.70
N LYS A 152 -12.94 4.03 -14.51
CA LYS A 152 -13.95 3.57 -13.55
C LYS A 152 -14.67 4.71 -12.81
N THR A 153 -14.11 5.92 -12.85
CA THR A 153 -14.66 7.10 -12.17
C THR A 153 -15.48 8.00 -13.13
N THR A 154 -15.43 7.74 -14.45
CA THR A 154 -16.26 8.44 -15.42
C THR A 154 -17.69 7.90 -15.36
N PRO A 155 -18.72 8.71 -15.01
CA PRO A 155 -20.12 8.25 -15.08
C PRO A 155 -20.41 7.85 -16.52
N ILE A 156 -21.02 6.67 -16.72
CA ILE A 156 -21.58 6.30 -18.03
C ILE A 156 -22.58 7.39 -18.37
N ALA A 157 -22.25 8.22 -19.38
CA ALA A 157 -23.20 9.19 -19.91
C ALA A 157 -24.40 8.41 -20.48
N THR A 158 -25.53 8.52 -19.78
CA THR A 158 -26.84 8.05 -20.23
C THR A 158 -27.39 8.97 -21.30
#